data_956f8173495453d2aa1b469cdb952d1f
#
_entry.id   956f8173495453d2aa1b469cdb952d1f
#
_cell.length_a   1.000
_cell.length_b   1.000
_cell.length_c   1.000
_cell.angle_alpha   90.00
_cell.angle_beta   90.00
_cell.angle_gamma   90.00
#
_symmetry.space_group_name_H-M   'P 1'
#
loop_
_entity.id
_entity.type
_entity.pdbx_description
1 polymer ?
#
loop_
_entity_poly.entity_id
_entity_poly.type
_entity_poly.pdbx_seq_one_letter_code
_entity_poly.pdbx_strand_id
1 'polypeptide(L)'
;MRGVETRIQEIRHKIFTEVARMAYHTEWPVKERMEALPYKIIPGEKGNFRNDVFLERAIVGERLRLAMGLPYRSAAEHSPISDGIEAADKDETYYTPPLINVIKFACNACPEKRVHVTDGCQGCLAHPCMEVCPKDAISLDRTTGKSIIDQEKCIKCGRCASVCSYNAIIVQERPCAKACGMDAISSDENGKANIDYDKCVSCGQCLVNCPFGAIADKSQIFQTIRAIPV
;
A
#
# COMPACT_ATOMS: atom_id res chain seq x y z
N MET A 1 -9.64 6.52 2.24
CA MET A 1 -9.25 7.76 2.97
C MET A 1 -9.58 9.02 2.16
N ARG A 2 -10.66 8.97 1.39
CA ARG A 2 -11.10 10.14 0.59
C ARG A 2 -11.52 11.27 1.52
N GLY A 3 -11.08 12.50 1.23
CA GLY A 3 -11.44 13.70 2.00
C GLY A 3 -10.64 13.93 3.29
N VAL A 4 -9.68 13.07 3.62
CA VAL A 4 -8.77 13.27 4.76
C VAL A 4 -7.36 13.41 4.24
N GLU A 5 -6.73 14.54 4.51
CA GLU A 5 -5.31 14.75 4.20
C GLU A 5 -4.45 13.88 5.14
N THR A 6 -3.56 13.10 4.57
CA THR A 6 -2.74 12.14 5.29
C THR A 6 -1.26 12.42 5.07
N ARG A 7 -0.40 11.96 6.02
CA ARG A 7 1.05 12.05 5.88
C ARG A 7 1.59 11.43 4.58
N ILE A 8 0.93 10.39 4.09
CA ILE A 8 1.29 9.75 2.81
C ILE A 8 1.04 10.69 1.63
N GLN A 9 -0.07 11.44 1.65
CA GLN A 9 -0.38 12.44 0.64
C GLN A 9 0.59 13.61 0.70
N GLU A 10 0.94 14.09 1.90
CA GLU A 10 1.95 15.13 2.11
C GLU A 10 3.31 14.73 1.53
N ILE A 11 3.78 13.51 1.82
CA ILE A 11 5.05 13.00 1.28
C ILE A 11 4.98 12.87 -0.24
N ARG A 12 3.87 12.33 -0.76
CA ARG A 12 3.66 12.22 -2.20
C ARG A 12 3.71 13.58 -2.87
N HIS A 13 3.05 14.59 -2.29
CA HIS A 13 3.07 15.96 -2.79
C HIS A 13 4.49 16.56 -2.79
N LYS A 14 5.24 16.40 -1.69
CA LYS A 14 6.64 16.83 -1.61
C LYS A 14 7.51 16.18 -2.69
N ILE A 15 7.34 14.87 -2.90
CA ILE A 15 8.09 14.12 -3.93
C ILE A 15 7.80 14.69 -5.32
N PHE A 16 6.54 14.82 -5.71
CA PHE A 16 6.18 15.36 -7.03
C PHE A 16 6.63 16.81 -7.21
N THR A 17 6.57 17.63 -6.15
CA THR A 17 7.08 19.00 -6.18
C THR A 17 8.58 19.05 -6.45
N GLU A 18 9.38 18.20 -5.78
CA GLU A 18 10.83 18.16 -6.00
C GLU A 18 11.19 17.58 -7.37
N VAL A 19 10.45 16.59 -7.85
CA VAL A 19 10.61 16.04 -9.21
C VAL A 19 10.30 17.11 -10.26
N ALA A 20 9.21 17.86 -10.10
CA ALA A 20 8.87 18.96 -10.99
C ALA A 20 9.95 20.06 -10.98
N ARG A 21 10.48 20.43 -9.79
CA ARG A 21 11.58 21.39 -9.68
C ARG A 21 12.83 20.92 -10.42
N MET A 22 13.21 19.65 -10.28
CA MET A 22 14.34 19.09 -11.03
C MET A 22 14.11 19.10 -12.55
N ALA A 23 12.88 18.93 -12.99
CA ALA A 23 12.55 19.00 -14.42
C ALA A 23 12.65 20.42 -14.98
N TYR A 24 12.23 21.44 -14.22
CA TYR A 24 12.33 22.85 -14.63
C TYR A 24 13.76 23.38 -14.65
N HIS A 25 14.62 22.93 -13.76
CA HIS A 25 16.00 23.38 -13.63
C HIS A 25 16.95 22.43 -14.38
N THR A 26 17.07 22.63 -15.66
CA THR A 26 17.88 21.76 -16.57
C THR A 26 19.37 21.77 -16.22
N GLU A 27 19.85 22.85 -15.61
CA GLU A 27 21.25 23.02 -15.17
C GLU A 27 21.62 22.23 -13.92
N TRP A 28 20.65 21.65 -13.24
CA TRP A 28 20.92 20.95 -11.98
C TRP A 28 21.45 19.54 -12.20
N PRO A 29 22.41 19.11 -11.35
CA PRO A 29 22.89 17.73 -11.37
C PRO A 29 21.81 16.78 -10.81
N VAL A 30 21.00 16.20 -11.71
CA VAL A 30 19.82 15.41 -11.34
C VAL A 30 20.18 14.19 -10.48
N LYS A 31 21.30 13.51 -10.79
CA LYS A 31 21.77 12.33 -10.02
C LYS A 31 22.02 12.68 -8.56
N GLU A 32 22.86 13.65 -8.29
CA GLU A 32 23.27 14.05 -6.94
C GLU A 32 22.09 14.58 -6.15
N ARG A 33 21.20 15.31 -6.80
CA ARG A 33 19.97 15.81 -6.16
C ARG A 33 19.03 14.67 -5.80
N MET A 34 18.82 13.72 -6.69
CA MET A 34 17.96 12.59 -6.46
C MET A 34 18.43 11.75 -5.25
N GLU A 35 19.74 11.54 -5.10
CA GLU A 35 20.33 10.84 -3.95
C GLU A 35 20.15 11.61 -2.64
N ALA A 36 20.17 12.94 -2.68
CA ALA A 36 20.01 13.78 -1.49
C ALA A 36 18.54 13.98 -1.06
N LEU A 37 17.58 13.86 -1.97
CA LEU A 37 16.16 14.15 -1.70
C LEU A 37 15.53 13.36 -0.56
N PRO A 38 15.80 12.06 -0.35
CA PRO A 38 15.25 11.34 0.80
C PRO A 38 15.62 11.98 2.14
N TYR A 39 16.82 12.52 2.26
CA TYR A 39 17.29 13.21 3.47
C TYR A 39 16.67 14.61 3.62
N LYS A 40 16.39 15.28 2.51
CA LYS A 40 15.68 16.58 2.50
C LYS A 40 14.21 16.42 2.88
N ILE A 41 13.54 15.37 2.37
CA ILE A 41 12.11 15.12 2.59
C ILE A 41 11.88 14.55 4.00
N ILE A 42 12.78 13.69 4.48
CA ILE A 42 12.79 13.10 5.82
C ILE A 42 14.05 13.57 6.57
N PRO A 43 14.04 14.76 7.14
CA PRO A 43 15.17 15.29 7.90
C PRO A 43 15.26 14.68 9.30
N GLY A 44 16.44 14.83 9.93
CA GLY A 44 16.67 14.40 11.30
C GLY A 44 17.10 12.94 11.43
N GLU A 45 17.24 12.51 12.68
CA GLU A 45 17.78 11.19 13.03
C GLU A 45 16.71 10.18 13.48
N LYS A 46 15.49 10.64 13.71
CA LYS A 46 14.37 9.83 14.18
C LYS A 46 13.30 9.72 13.10
N GLY A 47 12.67 8.55 13.02
CA GLY A 47 11.51 8.35 12.15
C GLY A 47 10.32 9.22 12.58
N ASN A 48 9.56 9.74 11.61
CA ASN A 48 8.40 10.60 11.85
C ASN A 48 7.07 9.84 11.85
N PHE A 49 7.00 8.74 11.10
CA PHE A 49 5.79 7.92 10.92
C PHE A 49 6.08 6.42 10.92
N ARG A 50 7.35 6.03 11.03
CA ARG A 50 7.82 4.67 11.28
C ARG A 50 8.91 4.72 12.36
N ASN A 51 9.25 3.56 12.90
CA ASN A 51 10.26 3.47 13.96
C ASN A 51 11.70 3.62 13.45
N ASP A 52 11.91 3.59 12.13
CA ASP A 52 13.20 3.62 11.49
C ASP A 52 13.26 4.69 10.39
N VAL A 53 14.12 5.69 10.59
CA VAL A 53 14.33 6.78 9.64
C VAL A 53 14.98 6.30 8.33
N PHE A 54 15.82 5.27 8.38
CA PHE A 54 16.43 4.71 7.16
C PHE A 54 15.40 4.03 6.29
N LEU A 55 14.47 3.29 6.91
CA LEU A 55 13.33 2.70 6.21
C LEU A 55 12.44 3.76 5.57
N GLU A 56 12.16 4.87 6.27
CA GLU A 56 11.39 5.99 5.72
C GLU A 56 12.07 6.58 4.48
N ARG A 57 13.38 6.83 4.56
CA ARG A 57 14.19 7.34 3.44
C ARG A 57 14.25 6.37 2.28
N ALA A 58 14.37 5.08 2.54
CA ALA A 58 14.34 4.04 1.50
C ALA A 58 12.98 4.04 0.77
N ILE A 59 11.88 4.15 1.49
CA ILE A 59 10.53 4.25 0.90
C ILE A 59 10.39 5.51 0.04
N VAL A 60 10.87 6.64 0.51
CA VAL A 60 10.90 7.91 -0.25
C VAL A 60 11.76 7.76 -1.50
N GLY A 61 12.91 7.09 -1.41
CA GLY A 61 13.79 6.81 -2.54
C GLY A 61 13.09 6.02 -3.65
N GLU A 62 12.38 4.93 -3.32
CA GLU A 62 11.62 4.17 -4.31
C GLU A 62 10.46 4.98 -4.92
N ARG A 63 9.80 5.80 -4.10
CA ARG A 63 8.75 6.68 -4.60
C ARG A 63 9.29 7.76 -5.55
N LEU A 64 10.49 8.29 -5.27
CA LEU A 64 11.19 9.23 -6.16
C LEU A 64 11.50 8.58 -7.50
N ARG A 65 12.04 7.35 -7.50
CA ARG A 65 12.29 6.59 -8.72
C ARG A 65 11.02 6.45 -9.58
N LEU A 66 9.94 6.00 -8.96
CA LEU A 66 8.66 5.85 -9.65
C LEU A 66 8.12 7.21 -10.13
N ALA A 67 8.27 8.28 -9.37
CA ALA A 67 7.86 9.62 -9.77
C ALA A 67 8.70 10.17 -10.94
N MET A 68 9.95 9.72 -11.09
CA MET A 68 10.83 9.99 -12.25
C MET A 68 10.55 9.09 -13.45
N GLY A 69 9.59 8.16 -13.36
CA GLY A 69 9.29 7.19 -14.42
C GLY A 69 10.18 5.96 -14.43
N LEU A 70 11.09 5.82 -13.46
CA LEU A 70 12.00 4.68 -13.34
C LEU A 70 11.30 3.43 -12.78
N PRO A 71 11.79 2.23 -13.07
CA PRO A 71 11.26 1.00 -12.49
C PRO A 71 11.58 0.91 -10.99
N TYR A 72 10.77 0.12 -10.26
CA TYR A 72 11.06 -0.30 -8.90
C TYR A 72 12.32 -1.18 -8.87
N ARG A 73 13.21 -0.93 -7.88
CA ARG A 73 14.46 -1.71 -7.74
C ARG A 73 14.21 -3.06 -7.07
N SER A 74 15.01 -4.05 -7.47
CA SER A 74 15.11 -5.29 -6.72
C SER A 74 15.74 -5.03 -5.33
N ALA A 75 15.22 -5.67 -4.30
CA ALA A 75 15.84 -5.62 -2.96
C ALA A 75 17.10 -6.51 -2.86
N ALA A 76 17.32 -7.38 -3.84
CA ALA A 76 18.47 -8.29 -3.89
C ALA A 76 19.73 -7.66 -4.50
N GLU A 77 19.56 -6.54 -5.21
CA GLU A 77 20.67 -5.90 -5.93
C GLU A 77 20.95 -4.52 -5.37
N HIS A 78 22.22 -4.24 -5.12
CA HIS A 78 22.63 -2.90 -4.72
C HIS A 78 22.65 -1.98 -5.94
N SER A 79 21.87 -0.92 -5.87
CA SER A 79 21.91 0.17 -6.85
C SER A 79 21.59 1.51 -6.21
N PRO A 80 22.18 2.63 -6.69
CA PRO A 80 21.82 3.97 -6.24
C PRO A 80 20.37 4.31 -6.61
N ILE A 81 19.79 5.30 -5.94
CA ILE A 81 18.41 5.74 -6.23
C ILE A 81 18.32 6.31 -7.65
N SER A 82 19.39 6.92 -8.14
CA SER A 82 19.49 7.53 -9.46
C SER A 82 19.80 6.55 -10.60
N ASP A 83 19.95 5.27 -10.30
CA ASP A 83 20.26 4.27 -11.31
C ASP A 83 19.23 4.22 -12.43
N GLY A 84 19.70 4.28 -13.69
CA GLY A 84 18.84 4.32 -14.88
C GLY A 84 18.24 5.70 -15.19
N ILE A 85 18.67 6.78 -14.52
CA ILE A 85 18.14 8.13 -14.74
C ILE A 85 18.32 8.61 -16.20
N GLU A 86 19.36 8.15 -16.87
CA GLU A 86 19.61 8.46 -18.28
C GLU A 86 18.50 7.95 -19.21
N ALA A 87 17.76 6.93 -18.78
CA ALA A 87 16.58 6.45 -19.50
C ALA A 87 15.36 7.36 -19.31
N ALA A 88 15.29 8.07 -18.17
CA ALA A 88 14.21 9.00 -17.88
C ALA A 88 14.40 10.38 -18.52
N ASP A 89 15.64 10.76 -18.84
CA ASP A 89 16.04 12.06 -19.40
C ASP A 89 16.18 12.03 -20.95
N LYS A 90 15.45 11.14 -21.61
CA LYS A 90 15.43 11.06 -23.06
C LYS A 90 14.20 11.76 -23.62
N ASP A 91 14.36 12.50 -24.72
CA ASP A 91 13.29 13.23 -25.41
C ASP A 91 12.16 12.32 -25.90
N GLU A 92 12.44 11.03 -26.12
CA GLU A 92 11.50 10.02 -26.59
C GLU A 92 11.17 9.00 -25.50
N THR A 93 10.76 9.44 -24.32
CA THR A 93 10.39 8.50 -23.26
C THR A 93 8.91 8.12 -23.36
N TYR A 94 8.66 6.89 -23.77
CA TYR A 94 7.31 6.32 -23.81
C TYR A 94 6.85 5.85 -22.45
N TYR A 95 5.55 5.89 -22.26
CA TYR A 95 4.88 5.28 -21.13
C TYR A 95 5.23 3.79 -20.99
N THR A 96 5.85 3.43 -19.87
CA THR A 96 6.29 2.06 -19.60
C THR A 96 5.53 1.49 -18.39
N PRO A 97 4.60 0.55 -18.58
CA PRO A 97 3.94 -0.12 -17.47
C PRO A 97 4.96 -0.94 -16.63
N PRO A 98 4.58 -1.34 -15.40
CA PRO A 98 3.32 -1.06 -14.72
C PRO A 98 3.28 0.31 -14.06
N LEU A 99 2.09 0.96 -14.08
CA LEU A 99 1.88 2.27 -13.42
C LEU A 99 1.81 2.17 -11.91
N ILE A 100 1.21 1.11 -11.41
CA ILE A 100 0.99 0.92 -9.98
C ILE A 100 1.95 -0.15 -9.50
N ASN A 101 2.74 0.19 -8.48
CA ASN A 101 3.80 -0.66 -7.95
C ASN A 101 3.65 -0.84 -6.44
N VAL A 102 4.07 -2.00 -5.93
CA VAL A 102 4.13 -2.28 -4.50
C VAL A 102 5.57 -2.19 -4.02
N ILE A 103 5.85 -1.24 -3.14
CA ILE A 103 7.11 -1.16 -2.43
C ILE A 103 7.07 -2.24 -1.34
N LYS A 104 7.66 -3.40 -1.60
CA LYS A 104 7.54 -4.61 -0.78
C LYS A 104 7.96 -4.40 0.68
N PHE A 105 9.06 -3.69 0.93
CA PHE A 105 9.53 -3.42 2.29
C PHE A 105 8.68 -2.36 3.03
N ALA A 106 7.86 -1.58 2.32
CA ALA A 106 6.88 -0.68 2.93
C ALA A 106 5.55 -1.40 3.27
N CYS A 107 5.30 -2.58 2.69
CA CYS A 107 4.06 -3.32 2.87
C CYS A 107 4.01 -3.98 4.25
N ASN A 108 2.91 -3.74 4.98
CA ASN A 108 2.71 -4.25 6.33
C ASN A 108 2.18 -5.70 6.37
N ALA A 109 2.18 -6.44 5.26
CA ALA A 109 1.63 -7.79 5.20
C ALA A 109 0.24 -7.89 5.85
N CYS A 110 -0.67 -6.99 5.47
CA CYS A 110 -2.02 -6.96 6.03
C CYS A 110 -2.71 -8.31 5.87
N PRO A 111 -3.48 -8.77 6.88
CA PRO A 111 -4.14 -10.06 6.82
C PRO A 111 -5.08 -10.15 5.63
N GLU A 112 -5.18 -11.33 5.08
CA GLU A 112 -6.21 -11.67 4.10
C GLU A 112 -7.60 -11.62 4.76
N LYS A 113 -8.64 -11.73 3.94
CA LYS A 113 -10.00 -11.72 4.43
C LYS A 113 -10.21 -12.81 5.48
N ARG A 114 -10.58 -12.40 6.68
CA ARG A 114 -10.95 -13.29 7.77
C ARG A 114 -12.11 -12.70 8.58
N VAL A 115 -12.86 -13.57 9.21
CA VAL A 115 -13.91 -13.20 10.16
C VAL A 115 -13.47 -13.67 11.53
N HIS A 116 -13.45 -12.81 12.51
CA HIS A 116 -13.06 -13.20 13.87
C HIS A 116 -13.91 -12.49 14.93
N VAL A 117 -14.00 -13.11 16.09
CA VAL A 117 -14.67 -12.57 17.26
C VAL A 117 -13.66 -11.73 18.04
N THR A 118 -14.09 -10.55 18.45
CA THR A 118 -13.30 -9.63 19.30
C THR A 118 -13.64 -9.84 20.77
N ASP A 119 -12.89 -9.20 21.66
CA ASP A 119 -13.14 -9.21 23.10
C ASP A 119 -14.50 -8.58 23.48
N GLY A 120 -15.13 -7.83 22.58
CA GLY A 120 -16.47 -7.29 22.75
C GLY A 120 -17.59 -8.34 22.78
N CYS A 121 -17.30 -9.61 22.54
CA CYS A 121 -18.29 -10.68 22.62
C CYS A 121 -18.78 -10.86 24.06
N GLN A 122 -20.10 -10.79 24.25
CA GLN A 122 -20.74 -10.91 25.56
C GLN A 122 -21.24 -12.33 25.88
N GLY A 123 -21.00 -13.31 25.01
CA GLY A 123 -21.51 -14.67 25.22
C GLY A 123 -23.03 -14.72 25.35
N CYS A 124 -23.77 -14.00 24.50
CA CYS A 124 -25.22 -13.87 24.61
C CYS A 124 -25.93 -15.21 24.48
N LEU A 125 -27.04 -15.39 25.22
CA LEU A 125 -27.76 -16.67 25.27
C LEU A 125 -28.36 -17.10 23.92
N ALA A 126 -28.77 -16.15 23.10
CA ALA A 126 -29.40 -16.42 21.81
C ALA A 126 -28.44 -16.90 20.72
N HIS A 127 -27.13 -16.58 20.85
CA HIS A 127 -26.08 -16.94 19.89
C HIS A 127 -26.45 -16.82 18.40
N PRO A 128 -27.02 -15.69 17.93
CA PRO A 128 -27.52 -15.56 16.55
C PRO A 128 -26.40 -15.77 15.51
N CYS A 129 -25.15 -15.52 15.90
CA CYS A 129 -23.98 -15.77 15.05
C CYS A 129 -23.77 -17.26 14.72
N MET A 130 -24.12 -18.17 15.64
CA MET A 130 -24.06 -19.62 15.41
C MET A 130 -25.20 -20.05 14.49
N GLU A 131 -26.42 -19.61 14.79
CA GLU A 131 -27.63 -19.99 14.05
C GLU A 131 -27.58 -19.56 12.55
N VAL A 132 -26.95 -18.43 12.25
CA VAL A 132 -26.85 -17.91 10.88
C VAL A 132 -25.68 -18.52 10.08
N CYS A 133 -24.82 -19.31 10.73
CA CYS A 133 -23.60 -19.82 10.09
C CYS A 133 -23.91 -21.01 9.17
N PRO A 134 -23.78 -20.89 7.83
CA PRO A 134 -24.14 -21.97 6.91
C PRO A 134 -23.15 -23.14 6.90
N LYS A 135 -22.05 -23.04 7.67
CA LYS A 135 -20.98 -24.05 7.76
C LYS A 135 -20.71 -24.52 9.18
N ASP A 136 -21.57 -24.16 10.14
CA ASP A 136 -21.40 -24.49 11.55
C ASP A 136 -19.97 -24.24 12.05
N ALA A 137 -19.38 -23.13 11.56
CA ALA A 137 -18.00 -22.75 11.87
C ALA A 137 -17.86 -21.99 13.20
N ILE A 138 -18.94 -21.79 13.94
CA ILE A 138 -18.93 -21.04 15.19
C ILE A 138 -19.31 -21.95 16.34
N SER A 139 -18.47 -21.94 17.36
CA SER A 139 -18.68 -22.68 18.61
C SER A 139 -18.52 -21.74 19.80
N LEU A 140 -18.86 -22.25 20.97
CA LEU A 140 -18.65 -21.53 22.24
C LEU A 140 -17.37 -22.04 22.91
N ASP A 141 -16.58 -21.13 23.38
CA ASP A 141 -15.57 -21.42 24.40
C ASP A 141 -16.27 -21.64 25.74
N ARG A 142 -16.20 -22.84 26.24
CA ARG A 142 -16.87 -23.21 27.51
C ARG A 142 -16.25 -22.55 28.74
N THR A 143 -15.03 -22.05 28.62
CA THR A 143 -14.31 -21.36 29.71
C THR A 143 -14.72 -19.90 29.80
N THR A 144 -14.82 -19.21 28.66
CA THR A 144 -15.10 -17.77 28.61
C THR A 144 -16.57 -17.47 28.28
N GLY A 145 -17.32 -18.43 27.76
CA GLY A 145 -18.68 -18.27 27.23
C GLY A 145 -18.72 -17.49 25.92
N LYS A 146 -17.59 -17.09 25.36
CA LYS A 146 -17.50 -16.31 24.13
C LYS A 146 -17.55 -17.21 22.89
N SER A 147 -18.04 -16.68 21.78
CA SER A 147 -18.04 -17.39 20.50
C SER A 147 -16.63 -17.44 19.92
N ILE A 148 -16.28 -18.57 19.28
CA ILE A 148 -15.04 -18.79 18.56
C ILE A 148 -15.39 -19.18 17.12
N ILE A 149 -14.62 -18.71 16.15
CA ILE A 149 -14.79 -19.04 14.74
C ILE A 149 -13.66 -19.97 14.29
N ASP A 150 -14.00 -21.16 13.85
CA ASP A 150 -13.11 -22.08 13.18
C ASP A 150 -12.78 -21.53 11.78
N GLN A 151 -11.52 -21.11 11.59
CA GLN A 151 -11.07 -20.49 10.35
C GLN A 151 -10.97 -21.47 9.17
N GLU A 152 -10.87 -22.78 9.42
CA GLU A 152 -10.81 -23.81 8.39
C GLU A 152 -12.19 -24.08 7.79
N LYS A 153 -13.21 -24.07 8.64
CA LYS A 153 -14.62 -24.23 8.21
C LYS A 153 -15.23 -22.92 7.68
N CYS A 154 -14.69 -21.79 8.11
CA CYS A 154 -15.27 -20.48 7.82
C CYS A 154 -15.09 -20.06 6.35
N ILE A 155 -16.19 -19.93 5.61
CA ILE A 155 -16.20 -19.42 4.24
C ILE A 155 -16.11 -17.89 4.13
N LYS A 156 -15.90 -17.20 5.24
CA LYS A 156 -15.70 -15.75 5.32
C LYS A 156 -16.86 -14.90 4.75
N CYS A 157 -18.09 -15.41 4.79
CA CYS A 157 -19.29 -14.75 4.22
C CYS A 157 -19.76 -13.52 5.00
N GLY A 158 -19.36 -13.37 6.28
CA GLY A 158 -19.71 -12.23 7.13
C GLY A 158 -21.13 -12.22 7.71
N ARG A 159 -21.98 -13.22 7.47
CA ARG A 159 -23.36 -13.25 8.01
C ARG A 159 -23.42 -13.15 9.53
N CYS A 160 -22.49 -13.79 10.24
CA CYS A 160 -22.41 -13.73 11.70
C CYS A 160 -22.11 -12.31 12.22
N ALA A 161 -21.35 -11.50 11.46
CA ALA A 161 -21.09 -10.12 11.81
C ALA A 161 -22.35 -9.24 11.68
N SER A 162 -23.20 -9.50 10.66
CA SER A 162 -24.39 -8.69 10.43
C SER A 162 -25.51 -8.92 11.46
N VAL A 163 -25.51 -10.05 12.17
CA VAL A 163 -26.53 -10.39 13.20
C VAL A 163 -26.04 -10.16 14.62
N CYS A 164 -24.77 -9.80 14.81
CA CYS A 164 -24.23 -9.58 16.15
C CYS A 164 -24.67 -8.22 16.70
N SER A 165 -25.55 -8.22 17.69
CA SER A 165 -26.05 -6.98 18.34
C SER A 165 -24.95 -6.16 19.05
N TYR A 166 -23.83 -6.79 19.39
CA TYR A 166 -22.69 -6.12 20.04
C TYR A 166 -21.61 -5.69 19.06
N ASN A 167 -21.77 -5.94 17.75
CA ASN A 167 -20.73 -5.72 16.74
C ASN A 167 -19.38 -6.36 17.12
N ALA A 168 -19.41 -7.46 17.85
CA ALA A 168 -18.23 -8.15 18.36
C ALA A 168 -17.56 -9.04 17.30
N ILE A 169 -18.17 -9.24 16.13
CA ILE A 169 -17.62 -10.02 15.05
C ILE A 169 -17.25 -9.06 13.91
N ILE A 170 -15.98 -9.08 13.54
CA ILE A 170 -15.46 -8.20 12.50
C ILE A 170 -14.98 -9.00 11.29
N VAL A 171 -15.25 -8.43 10.11
CA VAL A 171 -14.70 -8.91 8.84
C VAL A 171 -13.49 -8.06 8.52
N GLN A 172 -12.32 -8.64 8.64
CA GLN A 172 -11.06 -7.98 8.36
C GLN A 172 -10.59 -8.33 6.96
N GLU A 173 -10.26 -7.33 6.18
CA GLU A 173 -9.76 -7.50 4.80
C GLU A 173 -8.58 -6.55 4.59
N ARG A 174 -7.66 -6.98 3.71
CA ARG A 174 -6.57 -6.15 3.22
C ARG A 174 -7.14 -4.94 2.47
N PRO A 175 -6.87 -3.69 2.90
CA PRO A 175 -7.54 -2.51 2.33
C PRO A 175 -7.31 -2.33 0.83
N CYS A 176 -6.10 -2.64 0.33
CA CYS A 176 -5.79 -2.52 -1.10
C CYS A 176 -6.51 -3.58 -1.94
N ALA A 177 -6.64 -4.82 -1.44
CA ALA A 177 -7.39 -5.87 -2.14
C ALA A 177 -8.89 -5.57 -2.11
N LYS A 178 -9.44 -5.16 -0.95
CA LYS A 178 -10.85 -4.75 -0.82
C LYS A 178 -11.24 -3.62 -1.78
N ALA A 179 -10.31 -2.71 -2.06
CA ALA A 179 -10.53 -1.58 -2.97
C ALA A 179 -10.33 -1.95 -4.45
N CYS A 180 -9.82 -3.15 -4.74
CA CYS A 180 -9.56 -3.59 -6.11
C CYS A 180 -10.79 -4.23 -6.73
N GLY A 181 -11.48 -3.51 -7.62
CA GLY A 181 -12.65 -4.05 -8.33
C GLY A 181 -12.32 -5.13 -9.36
N MET A 182 -11.03 -5.37 -9.64
CA MET A 182 -10.56 -6.37 -10.60
C MET A 182 -9.98 -7.63 -9.94
N ASP A 183 -10.03 -7.73 -8.61
CA ASP A 183 -9.42 -8.81 -7.83
C ASP A 183 -7.96 -9.11 -8.23
N ALA A 184 -7.22 -8.05 -8.60
CA ALA A 184 -5.84 -8.13 -9.06
C ALA A 184 -4.80 -8.16 -7.92
N ILE A 185 -5.20 -8.16 -6.64
CA ILE A 185 -4.28 -8.09 -5.51
C ILE A 185 -4.41 -9.32 -4.64
N SER A 186 -3.31 -10.06 -4.56
CA SER A 186 -3.13 -11.24 -3.71
C SER A 186 -2.03 -11.03 -2.67
N SER A 187 -1.74 -12.06 -1.87
CA SER A 187 -0.55 -12.13 -1.03
C SER A 187 0.56 -12.90 -1.73
N ASP A 188 1.80 -12.46 -1.53
CA ASP A 188 2.96 -13.29 -1.85
C ASP A 188 3.28 -14.25 -0.69
N GLU A 189 4.35 -15.02 -0.82
CA GLU A 189 4.84 -15.99 0.19
C GLU A 189 5.13 -15.36 1.57
N ASN A 190 5.47 -14.07 1.59
CA ASN A 190 5.73 -13.30 2.81
C ASN A 190 4.47 -12.56 3.31
N GLY A 191 3.30 -12.86 2.76
CA GLY A 191 2.04 -12.20 3.10
C GLY A 191 1.94 -10.75 2.62
N LYS A 192 2.87 -10.26 1.80
CA LYS A 192 2.86 -8.90 1.27
C LYS A 192 1.99 -8.81 0.02
N ALA A 193 1.49 -7.62 -0.27
CA ALA A 193 0.66 -7.41 -1.46
C ALA A 193 1.44 -7.72 -2.73
N ASN A 194 0.80 -8.44 -3.63
CA ASN A 194 1.26 -8.72 -4.98
C ASN A 194 0.18 -8.33 -5.98
N ILE A 195 0.57 -7.70 -7.09
CA ILE A 195 -0.36 -7.26 -8.14
C ILE A 195 -0.23 -8.18 -9.33
N ASP A 196 -1.33 -8.76 -9.73
CA ASP A 196 -1.49 -9.47 -11.00
C ASP A 196 -1.68 -8.41 -12.11
N TYR A 197 -0.63 -8.16 -12.87
CA TYR A 197 -0.64 -7.10 -13.89
C TYR A 197 -1.47 -7.45 -15.12
N ASP A 198 -1.82 -8.72 -15.33
CA ASP A 198 -2.72 -9.13 -16.41
C ASP A 198 -4.16 -8.72 -16.11
N LYS A 199 -4.51 -8.60 -14.82
CA LYS A 199 -5.83 -8.13 -14.36
C LYS A 199 -5.86 -6.65 -14.02
N CYS A 200 -4.70 -6.04 -13.75
CA CYS A 200 -4.60 -4.68 -13.25
C CYS A 200 -4.89 -3.64 -14.33
N VAL A 201 -5.94 -2.86 -14.17
CA VAL A 201 -6.31 -1.74 -15.06
C VAL A 201 -5.70 -0.39 -14.63
N SER A 202 -4.75 -0.40 -13.73
CA SER A 202 -4.01 0.80 -13.27
C SER A 202 -4.88 1.94 -12.71
N CYS A 203 -6.07 1.65 -12.18
CA CYS A 203 -7.02 2.67 -11.70
C CYS A 203 -6.59 3.41 -10.42
N GLY A 204 -5.57 2.95 -9.71
CA GLY A 204 -5.02 3.59 -8.50
C GLY A 204 -5.85 3.44 -7.22
N GLN A 205 -6.97 2.71 -7.21
CA GLN A 205 -7.81 2.56 -6.00
C GLN A 205 -7.03 1.92 -4.83
N CYS A 206 -6.17 0.96 -5.12
CA CYS A 206 -5.32 0.32 -4.11
C CYS A 206 -4.31 1.31 -3.48
N LEU A 207 -3.78 2.26 -4.25
CA LEU A 207 -2.89 3.31 -3.77
C LEU A 207 -3.60 4.22 -2.76
N VAL A 208 -4.81 4.69 -3.10
CA VAL A 208 -5.59 5.59 -2.24
C VAL A 208 -6.01 4.92 -0.94
N ASN A 209 -6.23 3.60 -0.97
CA ASN A 209 -6.72 2.83 0.18
C ASN A 209 -5.60 2.16 1.01
N CYS A 210 -4.33 2.24 0.61
CA CYS A 210 -3.23 1.68 1.38
C CYS A 210 -2.83 2.60 2.54
N PRO A 211 -3.13 2.23 3.82
CA PRO A 211 -2.81 3.08 4.97
C PRO A 211 -1.31 3.13 5.29
N PHE A 212 -0.53 2.21 4.76
CA PHE A 212 0.92 2.14 4.97
C PHE A 212 1.73 2.84 3.88
N GLY A 213 1.06 3.36 2.85
CA GLY A 213 1.74 3.99 1.74
C GLY A 213 2.67 3.06 0.97
N ALA A 214 2.42 1.75 1.00
CA ALA A 214 3.24 0.76 0.31
C ALA A 214 3.01 0.71 -1.19
N ILE A 215 1.88 1.22 -1.65
CA ILE A 215 1.57 1.28 -3.08
C ILE A 215 1.92 2.67 -3.60
N ALA A 216 2.62 2.71 -4.72
CA ALA A 216 3.08 3.93 -5.35
C ALA A 216 2.79 3.90 -6.85
N ASP A 217 2.57 5.07 -7.40
CA ASP A 217 2.33 5.28 -8.82
C ASP A 217 3.62 5.68 -9.54
N LYS A 218 3.82 5.15 -10.73
CA LYS A 218 4.83 5.61 -11.67
C LYS A 218 4.27 6.82 -12.43
N SER A 219 5.09 7.85 -12.61
CA SER A 219 4.70 9.12 -13.22
C SER A 219 5.64 9.49 -14.37
N GLN A 220 5.15 10.33 -15.27
CA GLN A 220 5.92 10.94 -16.35
C GLN A 220 6.02 12.47 -16.20
N ILE A 221 5.83 12.97 -14.98
CA ILE A 221 5.87 14.41 -14.69
C ILE A 221 7.19 15.05 -15.11
N PHE A 222 8.31 14.36 -14.84
CA PHE A 222 9.65 14.81 -15.21
C PHE A 222 9.79 14.98 -16.72
N GLN A 223 9.46 13.95 -17.47
CA GLN A 223 9.52 13.93 -18.95
C GLN A 223 8.57 14.95 -19.55
N THR A 224 7.36 15.03 -19.04
CA THR A 224 6.35 15.98 -19.53
C THR A 224 6.82 17.43 -19.39
N ILE A 225 7.40 17.79 -18.25
CA ILE A 225 7.91 19.15 -18.02
C ILE A 225 9.11 19.42 -18.92
N ARG A 226 10.04 18.47 -19.05
CA ARG A 226 11.22 18.60 -19.93
C ARG A 226 10.85 18.75 -21.42
N ALA A 227 9.75 18.15 -21.85
CA ALA A 227 9.26 18.25 -23.22
C ALA A 227 8.56 19.59 -23.55
N ILE A 228 8.24 20.41 -22.56
CA ILE A 228 7.66 21.74 -22.79
C ILE A 228 8.78 22.71 -23.11
N PRO A 229 8.84 23.27 -24.34
CA PRO A 229 9.84 24.27 -24.66
C PRO A 229 9.60 25.53 -23.81
N VAL A 230 10.63 25.96 -23.09
CA VAL A 230 10.66 27.21 -22.31
C VAL A 230 11.21 28.32 -23.14
#